data_ce2a8028dd77d7d3b9d9ae50fd03cf5f
#
_entry.id   ce2a8028dd77d7d3b9d9ae50fd03cf5f
#
_cell.length_a   1.000
_cell.length_b   1.000
_cell.length_c   1.000
_cell.angle_alpha   90.00
_cell.angle_beta   90.00
_cell.angle_gamma   90.00
#
_symmetry.space_group_name_H-M   'P 1'
#
loop_
_entity.id
_entity.type
_entity.pdbx_description
1 polymer ?
#
loop_
_entity_poly.entity_id
_entity_poly.type
_entity_poly.pdbx_seq_one_letter_code
_entity_poly.pdbx_strand_id
1 'polypeptide(L)'
;SYGIDCDDNLLSLILAIHEVDGIERIRLGSLEPRIITEKFVQTIAQLPKMCPHFHLSLQSGCNATLKRMNRRYTAEEYYEKCRLLRKYFRNPALTTDVIVGFPGETEEEFAESKAFVDKVDFYETHIFKYSRREGTKAAAMKDQVPDQIKAVRSAELIELSHRKQACLLYTSPS
;
A
#
# COMPACT_ATOMS: atom_id res chain seq x y z
N SER A 1 -8.49 -8.40 11.68
CA SER A 1 -8.81 -9.62 10.91
C SER A 1 -10.30 -9.88 10.99
N TYR A 2 -10.99 -9.69 9.88
CA TYR A 2 -12.41 -9.93 9.72
C TYR A 2 -12.73 -11.42 9.88
N GLY A 3 -13.83 -11.75 10.56
CA GLY A 3 -14.43 -13.09 10.58
C GLY A 3 -13.82 -14.10 11.55
N ILE A 4 -12.81 -13.74 12.36
CA ILE A 4 -12.20 -14.68 13.32
C ILE A 4 -13.20 -15.15 14.38
N ASP A 5 -14.14 -14.31 14.74
CA ASP A 5 -15.16 -14.53 15.76
C ASP A 5 -16.34 -15.38 15.26
N CYS A 6 -16.50 -15.54 13.95
CA CYS A 6 -17.58 -16.29 13.32
C CYS A 6 -17.08 -17.36 12.32
N ASP A 7 -15.81 -17.74 12.40
CA ASP A 7 -15.16 -18.73 11.52
C ASP A 7 -15.28 -18.39 10.02
N ASP A 8 -15.27 -17.10 9.69
CA ASP A 8 -15.39 -16.57 8.34
C ASP A 8 -14.12 -15.81 7.92
N ASN A 9 -14.07 -15.33 6.68
CA ASN A 9 -12.95 -14.59 6.16
C ASN A 9 -13.39 -13.55 5.10
N LEU A 10 -12.48 -12.64 4.76
CA LEU A 10 -12.77 -11.57 3.81
C LEU A 10 -13.23 -12.11 2.44
N LEU A 11 -12.69 -13.24 1.98
CA LEU A 11 -13.06 -13.80 0.69
C LEU A 11 -14.52 -14.27 0.66
N SER A 12 -14.97 -14.97 1.71
CA SER A 12 -16.36 -15.38 1.86
C SER A 12 -17.31 -14.19 1.86
N LEU A 13 -16.93 -13.12 2.57
CA LEU A 13 -17.70 -11.89 2.59
C LEU A 13 -17.82 -11.27 1.19
N ILE A 14 -16.70 -11.18 0.44
CA ILE A 14 -16.70 -10.62 -0.92
C ILE A 14 -17.61 -11.44 -1.83
N LEU A 15 -17.55 -12.77 -1.75
CA LEU A 15 -18.40 -13.66 -2.52
C LEU A 15 -19.89 -13.46 -2.17
N ALA A 16 -20.21 -13.37 -0.89
CA ALA A 16 -21.59 -13.12 -0.45
C ALA A 16 -22.12 -11.74 -0.94
N ILE A 17 -21.31 -10.70 -0.83
CA ILE A 17 -21.65 -9.35 -1.32
C ILE A 17 -21.85 -9.37 -2.85
N HIS A 18 -21.02 -10.16 -3.56
CA HIS A 18 -21.14 -10.27 -5.02
C HIS A 18 -22.51 -10.80 -5.47
N GLU A 19 -23.14 -11.68 -4.70
CA GLU A 19 -24.47 -12.23 -5.02
C GLU A 19 -25.64 -11.27 -4.67
N VAL A 20 -25.38 -10.18 -3.94
CA VAL A 20 -26.44 -9.23 -3.58
C VAL A 20 -26.92 -8.45 -4.81
N ASP A 21 -28.22 -8.47 -5.06
CA ASP A 21 -28.85 -7.69 -6.12
C ASP A 21 -28.73 -6.19 -5.85
N GLY A 22 -28.52 -5.41 -6.90
CA GLY A 22 -28.36 -3.95 -6.84
C GLY A 22 -26.93 -3.48 -6.46
N ILE A 23 -26.02 -4.36 -6.04
CA ILE A 23 -24.59 -4.03 -5.94
C ILE A 23 -23.96 -4.21 -7.30
N GLU A 24 -23.45 -3.12 -7.87
CA GLU A 24 -22.80 -3.10 -9.18
C GLU A 24 -21.28 -3.17 -9.11
N ARG A 25 -20.69 -2.63 -8.05
CA ARG A 25 -19.22 -2.51 -7.88
C ARG A 25 -18.77 -2.84 -6.46
N ILE A 26 -17.69 -3.61 -6.37
CA ILE A 26 -17.01 -3.94 -5.13
C ILE A 26 -15.59 -3.39 -5.22
N ARG A 27 -15.21 -2.52 -4.28
CA ARG A 27 -13.86 -1.97 -4.18
C ARG A 27 -13.26 -2.31 -2.82
N LEU A 28 -11.99 -2.77 -2.83
CA LEU A 28 -11.26 -3.11 -1.63
C LEU A 28 -10.30 -1.97 -1.26
N GLY A 29 -10.40 -1.47 -0.04
CA GLY A 29 -9.50 -0.47 0.53
C GLY A 29 -8.69 -1.03 1.70
N SER A 30 -7.51 -0.42 1.94
CA SER A 30 -6.66 -0.67 3.12
C SER A 30 -6.32 -2.14 3.37
N LEU A 31 -5.94 -2.87 2.32
CA LEU A 31 -5.56 -4.27 2.41
C LEU A 31 -4.15 -4.42 3.03
N GLU A 32 -4.03 -5.34 3.97
CA GLU A 32 -2.71 -5.82 4.39
C GLU A 32 -2.11 -6.74 3.31
N PRO A 33 -0.80 -6.64 3.00
CA PRO A 33 -0.16 -7.47 1.97
C PRO A 33 -0.36 -8.97 2.16
N ARG A 34 -0.47 -9.45 3.39
CA ARG A 34 -0.65 -10.88 3.71
C ARG A 34 -1.98 -11.48 3.24
N ILE A 35 -3.00 -10.65 3.03
CA ILE A 35 -4.30 -11.09 2.51
C ILE A 35 -4.18 -11.47 1.03
N ILE A 36 -3.23 -10.88 0.31
CA ILE A 36 -3.02 -11.09 -1.12
C ILE A 36 -2.31 -12.44 -1.32
N THR A 37 -3.09 -13.50 -1.39
CA THR A 37 -2.65 -14.86 -1.78
C THR A 37 -3.08 -15.18 -3.19
N GLU A 38 -2.43 -16.15 -3.85
CA GLU A 38 -2.79 -16.53 -5.21
C GLU A 38 -4.26 -16.96 -5.30
N LYS A 39 -4.72 -17.80 -4.37
CA LYS A 39 -6.13 -18.23 -4.28
C LYS A 39 -7.08 -17.03 -4.15
N PHE A 40 -6.75 -16.07 -3.27
CA PHE A 40 -7.57 -14.87 -3.07
C PHE A 40 -7.70 -14.08 -4.38
N VAL A 41 -6.55 -13.76 -5.01
CA VAL A 41 -6.52 -12.94 -6.24
C VAL A 41 -7.19 -13.66 -7.41
N GLN A 42 -6.94 -14.96 -7.60
CA GLN A 42 -7.62 -15.76 -8.63
C GLN A 42 -9.14 -15.72 -8.48
N THR A 43 -9.63 -15.88 -7.25
CA THR A 43 -11.08 -15.90 -7.00
C THR A 43 -11.71 -14.55 -7.28
N ILE A 44 -11.14 -13.46 -6.72
CA ILE A 44 -11.74 -12.12 -6.91
C ILE A 44 -11.60 -11.59 -8.35
N ALA A 45 -10.59 -12.07 -9.10
CA ALA A 45 -10.43 -11.69 -10.51
C ALA A 45 -11.52 -12.28 -11.44
N GLN A 46 -12.25 -13.30 -11.00
CA GLN A 46 -13.37 -13.88 -11.73
C GLN A 46 -14.70 -13.18 -11.45
N LEU A 47 -14.73 -12.23 -10.50
CA LEU A 47 -15.95 -11.56 -10.09
C LEU A 47 -16.18 -10.29 -10.93
N PRO A 48 -17.22 -10.23 -11.80
CA PRO A 48 -17.50 -9.08 -12.67
C PRO A 48 -17.68 -7.75 -11.92
N LYS A 49 -18.21 -7.79 -10.69
CA LYS A 49 -18.42 -6.59 -9.87
C LYS A 49 -17.13 -6.09 -9.19
N MET A 50 -16.03 -6.87 -9.23
CA MET A 50 -14.76 -6.47 -8.58
C MET A 50 -14.06 -5.38 -9.37
N CYS A 51 -13.86 -4.22 -8.76
CA CYS A 51 -13.09 -3.14 -9.36
C CYS A 51 -11.59 -3.49 -9.36
N PRO A 52 -10.87 -3.30 -10.47
CA PRO A 52 -9.41 -3.50 -10.54
C PRO A 52 -8.66 -2.35 -9.86
N HIS A 53 -9.00 -2.06 -8.62
CA HIS A 53 -8.42 -1.01 -7.80
C HIS A 53 -8.13 -1.57 -6.40
N PHE A 54 -6.86 -1.51 -5.97
CA PHE A 54 -6.41 -2.08 -4.72
C PHE A 54 -5.54 -1.09 -3.95
N HIS A 55 -5.95 -0.77 -2.74
CA HIS A 55 -5.13 0.01 -1.82
C HIS A 55 -4.40 -0.95 -0.86
N LEU A 56 -3.07 -1.06 -1.02
CA LEU A 56 -2.21 -1.87 -0.17
C LEU A 56 -1.32 -0.96 0.67
N SER A 57 -1.39 -1.09 2.00
CA SER A 57 -0.60 -0.26 2.91
C SER A 57 0.87 -0.70 2.93
N LEU A 58 1.77 0.06 2.28
CA LEU A 58 3.22 -0.18 2.26
C LEU A 58 3.91 0.36 3.52
N GLN A 59 3.65 1.61 3.83
CA GLN A 59 4.21 2.42 4.91
C GLN A 59 5.66 2.86 4.70
N SER A 60 6.57 2.01 4.23
CA SER A 60 7.93 2.32 3.80
C SER A 60 8.44 1.29 2.80
N GLY A 61 9.28 1.69 1.87
CA GLY A 61 9.97 0.77 0.95
C GLY A 61 11.30 0.24 1.50
N CYS A 62 11.72 0.64 2.70
CA CYS A 62 12.94 0.17 3.35
C CYS A 62 12.64 -0.83 4.46
N ASN A 63 13.27 -2.01 4.42
CA ASN A 63 13.07 -3.08 5.38
C ASN A 63 13.44 -2.70 6.82
N ALA A 64 14.49 -1.91 7.01
CA ALA A 64 14.90 -1.44 8.34
C ALA A 64 13.83 -0.54 8.97
N THR A 65 13.25 0.36 8.19
CA THR A 65 12.15 1.24 8.64
C THR A 65 10.86 0.43 8.88
N LEU A 66 10.50 -0.52 8.00
CA LEU A 66 9.35 -1.42 8.21
C LEU A 66 9.47 -2.21 9.52
N LYS A 67 10.67 -2.72 9.84
CA LYS A 67 10.94 -3.42 11.10
C LYS A 67 10.75 -2.50 12.32
N ARG A 68 11.22 -1.25 12.27
CA ARG A 68 10.98 -0.26 13.32
C ARG A 68 9.51 0.10 13.49
N MET A 69 8.75 0.12 12.38
CA MET A 69 7.30 0.29 12.37
C MET A 69 6.52 -0.96 12.85
N ASN A 70 7.23 -2.04 13.23
CA ASN A 70 6.66 -3.32 13.62
C ASN A 70 5.79 -3.96 12.51
N ARG A 71 6.16 -3.75 11.24
CA ARG A 71 5.53 -4.43 10.11
C ARG A 71 6.05 -5.86 9.98
N ARG A 72 5.16 -6.78 9.58
CA ARG A 72 5.44 -8.22 9.49
C ARG A 72 5.61 -8.69 8.04
N TYR A 73 6.01 -7.80 7.16
CA TYR A 73 6.33 -8.05 5.77
C TYR A 73 7.57 -7.27 5.37
N THR A 74 8.25 -7.72 4.33
CA THR A 74 9.36 -7.02 3.69
C THR A 74 8.89 -6.27 2.43
N ALA A 75 9.74 -5.37 1.93
CA ALA A 75 9.49 -4.68 0.67
C ALA A 75 9.39 -5.67 -0.51
N GLU A 76 10.23 -6.71 -0.51
CA GLU A 76 10.22 -7.77 -1.53
C GLU A 76 8.91 -8.57 -1.50
N GLU A 77 8.47 -9.01 -0.32
CA GLU A 77 7.19 -9.70 -0.15
C GLU A 77 6.02 -8.82 -0.63
N TYR A 78 6.05 -7.53 -0.28
CA TYR A 78 5.06 -6.57 -0.75
C TYR A 78 5.06 -6.44 -2.28
N TYR A 79 6.23 -6.35 -2.90
CA TYR A 79 6.37 -6.28 -4.36
C TYR A 79 5.77 -7.50 -5.07
N GLU A 80 6.00 -8.71 -4.53
CA GLU A 80 5.40 -9.93 -5.07
C GLU A 80 3.85 -9.89 -5.00
N LYS A 81 3.26 -9.27 -3.97
CA LYS A 81 1.80 -9.07 -3.90
C LYS A 81 1.30 -8.13 -5.01
N CYS A 82 2.03 -7.05 -5.29
CA CYS A 82 1.73 -6.17 -6.41
C CYS A 82 1.82 -6.90 -7.76
N ARG A 83 2.87 -7.71 -7.95
CA ARG A 83 3.03 -8.53 -9.16
C ARG A 83 1.89 -9.52 -9.32
N LEU A 84 1.45 -10.14 -8.23
CA LEU A 84 0.35 -11.10 -8.23
C LEU A 84 -0.97 -10.43 -8.67
N LEU A 85 -1.28 -9.25 -8.18
CA LEU A 85 -2.44 -8.49 -8.63
C LEU A 85 -2.36 -8.14 -10.12
N ARG A 86 -1.18 -7.71 -10.61
CA ARG A 86 -0.96 -7.41 -12.04
C ARG A 86 -1.01 -8.65 -12.94
N LYS A 87 -0.75 -9.84 -12.41
CA LYS A 87 -0.87 -11.11 -13.14
C LYS A 87 -2.33 -11.45 -13.48
N TYR A 88 -3.26 -11.16 -12.57
CA TYR A 88 -4.64 -11.58 -12.68
C TYR A 88 -5.62 -10.46 -13.10
N PHE A 89 -5.25 -9.21 -12.88
CA PHE A 89 -6.04 -8.06 -13.29
C PHE A 89 -5.35 -7.28 -14.39
N ARG A 90 -6.10 -6.91 -15.41
CA ARG A 90 -5.58 -6.05 -16.47
C ARG A 90 -5.48 -4.60 -15.96
N ASN A 91 -4.27 -4.03 -15.95
CA ASN A 91 -3.99 -2.65 -15.51
C ASN A 91 -4.65 -2.29 -14.16
N PRO A 92 -4.43 -3.03 -13.06
CA PRO A 92 -5.02 -2.67 -11.78
C PRO A 92 -4.43 -1.36 -11.26
N ALA A 93 -5.29 -0.47 -10.79
CA ALA A 93 -4.85 0.71 -10.06
C ALA A 93 -4.37 0.30 -8.66
N LEU A 94 -3.06 0.30 -8.45
CA LEU A 94 -2.45 0.04 -7.15
C LEU A 94 -2.16 1.36 -6.45
N THR A 95 -2.76 1.58 -5.30
CA THR A 95 -2.51 2.75 -4.46
C THR A 95 -1.92 2.35 -3.12
N THR A 96 -1.20 3.25 -2.48
CA THR A 96 -0.53 2.96 -1.21
C THR A 96 -0.37 4.19 -0.32
N ASP A 97 -0.09 3.93 0.97
CA ASP A 97 0.36 4.92 1.93
C ASP A 97 1.86 4.77 2.18
N VAL A 98 2.59 5.90 2.26
CA VAL A 98 3.99 5.97 2.68
C VAL A 98 4.15 7.03 3.75
N ILE A 99 4.83 6.67 4.83
CA ILE A 99 5.19 7.57 5.93
C ILE A 99 6.65 7.95 5.79
N VAL A 100 6.96 9.24 5.71
CA VAL A 100 8.33 9.76 5.69
C VAL A 100 8.72 10.31 7.06
N GLY A 101 9.99 10.17 7.40
CA GLY A 101 10.54 10.68 8.65
C GLY A 101 10.06 9.93 9.88
N PHE A 102 9.84 8.62 9.77
CA PHE A 102 9.64 7.78 10.94
C PHE A 102 10.90 7.82 11.82
N PRO A 103 10.78 7.76 13.17
CA PRO A 103 11.94 7.82 14.05
C PRO A 103 13.06 6.87 13.64
N GLY A 104 14.29 7.39 13.53
CA GLY A 104 15.46 6.66 13.09
C GLY A 104 15.59 6.44 11.58
N GLU A 105 14.70 6.98 10.75
CA GLU A 105 14.86 6.91 9.28
C GLU A 105 16.05 7.74 8.82
N THR A 106 17.08 7.09 8.28
CA THR A 106 18.25 7.76 7.71
C THR A 106 18.01 8.26 6.30
N GLU A 107 18.98 8.97 5.73
CA GLU A 107 18.92 9.43 4.33
C GLU A 107 18.98 8.24 3.36
N GLU A 108 19.83 7.26 3.66
CA GLU A 108 19.97 6.04 2.86
C GLU A 108 18.68 5.22 2.88
N GLU A 109 18.03 5.09 4.04
CA GLU A 109 16.75 4.38 4.19
C GLU A 109 15.62 5.09 3.44
N PHE A 110 15.60 6.42 3.47
CA PHE A 110 14.66 7.20 2.67
C PHE A 110 14.90 7.03 1.17
N ALA A 111 16.18 7.07 0.73
CA ALA A 111 16.55 6.84 -0.67
C ALA A 111 16.13 5.43 -1.14
N GLU A 112 16.34 4.40 -0.32
CA GLU A 112 15.87 3.02 -0.58
C GLU A 112 14.35 2.98 -0.72
N SER A 113 13.63 3.60 0.20
CA SER A 113 12.16 3.67 0.17
C SER A 113 11.63 4.38 -1.08
N LYS A 114 12.24 5.49 -1.47
CA LYS A 114 11.89 6.25 -2.68
C LYS A 114 12.15 5.42 -3.95
N ALA A 115 13.30 4.74 -4.03
CA ALA A 115 13.62 3.86 -5.16
C ALA A 115 12.63 2.69 -5.27
N PHE A 116 12.21 2.14 -4.12
CA PHE A 116 11.18 1.09 -4.09
C PHE A 116 9.83 1.59 -4.59
N VAL A 117 9.37 2.76 -4.15
CA VAL A 117 8.11 3.40 -4.63
C VAL A 117 8.17 3.61 -6.15
N ASP A 118 9.32 4.10 -6.66
CA ASP A 118 9.53 4.26 -8.11
C ASP A 118 9.45 2.92 -8.85
N LYS A 119 10.07 1.86 -8.32
CA LYS A 119 10.07 0.51 -8.90
C LYS A 119 8.70 -0.13 -8.95
N VAL A 120 7.86 0.05 -7.90
CA VAL A 120 6.53 -0.58 -7.85
C VAL A 120 5.59 0.03 -8.86
N ASP A 121 5.77 1.29 -9.22
CA ASP A 121 4.94 1.99 -10.21
C ASP A 121 3.46 2.06 -9.77
N PHE A 122 3.23 2.74 -8.65
CA PHE A 122 1.88 2.94 -8.12
C PHE A 122 1.07 3.91 -8.98
N TYR A 123 -0.23 3.66 -9.10
CA TYR A 123 -1.18 4.63 -9.66
C TYR A 123 -1.22 5.91 -8.81
N GLU A 124 -1.22 5.76 -7.48
CA GLU A 124 -1.21 6.88 -6.55
C GLU A 124 -0.51 6.48 -5.24
N THR A 125 0.29 7.38 -4.69
CA THR A 125 0.94 7.22 -3.39
C THR A 125 0.51 8.36 -2.47
N HIS A 126 -0.17 8.02 -1.38
CA HIS A 126 -0.49 8.97 -0.32
C HIS A 126 0.71 9.10 0.63
N ILE A 127 1.28 10.29 0.72
CA ILE A 127 2.50 10.56 1.47
C ILE A 127 2.15 11.29 2.75
N PHE A 128 2.55 10.70 3.88
CA PHE A 128 2.34 11.25 5.22
C PHE A 128 3.68 11.53 5.89
N LYS A 129 3.82 12.72 6.45
CA LYS A 129 4.91 13.02 7.39
C LYS A 129 4.59 12.35 8.72
N TYR A 130 5.55 11.61 9.29
CA TYR A 130 5.37 11.05 10.62
C TYR A 130 4.98 12.14 11.63
N SER A 131 3.87 11.92 12.32
CA SER A 131 3.38 12.77 13.38
C SER A 131 3.51 12.06 14.73
N ARG A 132 4.18 12.70 15.67
CA ARG A 132 4.38 12.17 17.02
C ARG A 132 3.05 12.14 17.76
N ARG A 133 2.62 10.92 18.14
CA ARG A 133 1.40 10.72 18.93
C ARG A 133 1.79 10.25 20.32
N GLU A 134 1.42 11.02 21.33
CA GLU A 134 1.65 10.68 22.72
C GLU A 134 1.14 9.28 23.07
N GLY A 135 1.85 8.56 23.96
CA GLY A 135 1.50 7.20 24.35
C GLY A 135 1.93 6.10 23.37
N THR A 136 2.48 6.43 22.18
CA THR A 136 2.98 5.41 21.24
C THR A 136 4.46 5.10 21.46
N LYS A 137 4.87 3.85 21.14
CA LYS A 137 6.29 3.45 21.18
C LYS A 137 7.15 4.36 20.28
N ALA A 138 6.66 4.72 19.10
CA ALA A 138 7.36 5.59 18.16
C ALA A 138 7.58 7.00 18.72
N ALA A 139 6.65 7.53 19.51
CA ALA A 139 6.81 8.82 20.17
C ALA A 139 7.91 8.84 21.25
N ALA A 140 8.20 7.67 21.84
CA ALA A 140 9.25 7.49 22.85
C ALA A 140 10.64 7.21 22.26
N MET A 141 10.75 6.96 20.95
CA MET A 141 12.04 6.78 20.28
C MET A 141 12.85 8.09 20.29
N LYS A 142 14.17 7.98 20.51
CA LYS A 142 15.04 9.14 20.66
C LYS A 142 15.37 9.82 19.34
N ASP A 143 15.48 9.04 18.27
CA ASP A 143 15.96 9.50 16.96
C ASP A 143 14.83 10.09 16.11
N GLN A 144 14.18 11.13 16.64
CA GLN A 144 13.10 11.84 15.94
C GLN A 144 13.67 12.62 14.75
N VAL A 145 13.09 12.45 13.56
CA VAL A 145 13.50 13.18 12.36
C VAL A 145 12.96 14.61 12.43
N PRO A 146 13.77 15.65 12.15
CA PRO A 146 13.32 17.05 12.14
C PRO A 146 12.23 17.30 11.09
N ASP A 147 11.29 18.21 11.40
CA ASP A 147 10.17 18.51 10.51
C ASP A 147 10.58 19.08 9.15
N GLN A 148 11.70 19.80 9.10
CA GLN A 148 12.27 20.31 7.84
C GLN A 148 12.69 19.16 6.92
N ILE A 149 13.35 18.12 7.47
CA ILE A 149 13.75 16.92 6.72
C ILE A 149 12.51 16.15 6.24
N LYS A 150 11.51 15.98 7.10
CA LYS A 150 10.22 15.37 6.70
C LYS A 150 9.55 16.12 5.57
N ALA A 151 9.61 17.46 5.59
CA ALA A 151 9.04 18.29 4.53
C ALA A 151 9.73 18.08 3.17
N VAL A 152 11.07 18.04 3.17
CA VAL A 152 11.86 17.76 1.95
C VAL A 152 11.52 16.36 1.42
N ARG A 153 11.61 15.32 2.25
CA ARG A 153 11.31 13.95 1.86
C ARG A 153 9.88 13.78 1.33
N SER A 154 8.92 14.45 1.97
CA SER A 154 7.52 14.45 1.52
C SER A 154 7.39 15.09 0.14
N ALA A 155 8.02 16.25 -0.10
CA ALA A 155 7.98 16.93 -1.38
C ALA A 155 8.56 16.07 -2.51
N GLU A 156 9.68 15.39 -2.27
CA GLU A 156 10.32 14.51 -3.25
C GLU A 156 9.44 13.31 -3.66
N LEU A 157 8.76 12.67 -2.69
CA LEU A 157 7.85 11.56 -2.98
C LEU A 157 6.57 12.03 -3.67
N ILE A 158 6.05 13.22 -3.32
CA ILE A 158 4.89 13.82 -3.99
C ILE A 158 5.22 14.09 -5.46
N GLU A 159 6.39 14.66 -5.74
CA GLU A 159 6.85 14.89 -7.12
C GLU A 159 6.98 13.58 -7.89
N LEU A 160 7.57 12.55 -7.27
CA LEU A 160 7.64 11.22 -7.87
C LEU A 160 6.25 10.66 -8.19
N SER A 161 5.31 10.74 -7.25
CA SER A 161 3.93 10.26 -7.42
C SER A 161 3.22 10.96 -8.59
N HIS A 162 3.35 12.29 -8.69
CA HIS A 162 2.75 13.05 -9.78
C HIS A 162 3.33 12.69 -11.15
N ARG A 163 4.65 12.48 -11.24
CA ARG A 163 5.30 12.03 -12.49
C ARG A 163 4.77 10.66 -12.93
N LYS A 164 4.61 9.73 -11.99
CA LYS A 164 4.08 8.39 -12.27
C LYS A 164 2.63 8.43 -12.72
N GLN A 165 1.80 9.22 -12.06
CA GLN A 165 0.39 9.41 -12.44
C GLN A 165 0.24 9.97 -13.85
N ALA A 166 1.01 11.00 -14.19
CA ALA A 166 1.02 11.57 -15.53
C ALA A 166 1.41 10.52 -16.59
N CYS A 167 2.43 9.72 -16.33
CA CYS A 167 2.90 8.68 -17.24
C CYS A 167 1.82 7.61 -17.48
N LEU A 168 1.14 7.15 -16.43
CA LEU A 168 0.07 6.15 -16.53
C LEU A 168 -1.14 6.66 -17.31
N LEU A 169 -1.51 7.93 -17.16
CA LEU A 169 -2.61 8.54 -17.90
C LEU A 169 -2.31 8.65 -19.41
N TYR A 170 -1.04 8.91 -19.79
CA TYR A 170 -0.64 8.97 -21.20
C TYR A 170 -0.47 7.60 -21.86
N THR A 171 -0.22 6.55 -21.09
CA THR A 171 0.04 5.19 -21.60
C THR A 171 -1.19 4.27 -21.53
N SER A 172 -2.26 4.69 -20.87
CA SER A 172 -3.52 3.93 -20.85
C SER A 172 -4.28 4.15 -22.16
N PRO A 173 -4.52 3.12 -22.97
CA PRO A 173 -5.38 3.26 -24.16
C PRO A 173 -6.79 3.66 -23.73
N SER A 174 -7.30 4.70 -24.33
CA SER A 174 -8.71 5.15 -24.27
C SER A 174 -9.69 4.06 -24.71
#